data_e289a978c0a1404e3d2df01a6259c6f8
#
_entry.id   e289a978c0a1404e3d2df01a6259c6f8
#
_cell.length_a   1.000
_cell.length_b   1.000
_cell.length_c   1.000
_cell.angle_alpha   90.00
_cell.angle_beta   90.00
_cell.angle_gamma   90.00
#
_symmetry.space_group_name_H-M   'P 1'
#
loop_
_entity.id
_entity.type
_entity.pdbx_description
1 polymer ?
#
loop_
_entity_poly.entity_id
_entity_poly.type
_entity_poly.pdbx_seq_one_letter_code
_entity_poly.pdbx_strand_id
1 'polypeptide(L)'
;MIVVVANSKGGVGKSTLAVHLAAWLFEQGHSVILADCDKQRSSSEWLKEAQPKVRTVRLSSPDEIVNQLPLLGKEVDFVVADGPGSDSETSRALLLRADLAIVPCKASMLEVRALAQATEVIRQAQDIRKGVPKALIVLSMVGKNYLLTKDMKNAARDLELPVADSAMTLRQIYADAPGQATLVWKMGPRGKEAAIEIEKLFKELFPGKLNGTKNRRKAKTIRRWRE
;
A
#
# COMPACT_ATOMS: atom_id res chain seq x y z
N MET A 1 12.93 -1.77 0.20
CA MET A 1 11.90 -1.48 1.23
C MET A 1 10.62 -2.24 0.90
N ILE A 2 10.05 -2.96 1.87
CA ILE A 2 8.82 -3.73 1.70
C ILE A 2 7.68 -2.93 2.36
N VAL A 3 6.71 -2.51 1.54
CA VAL A 3 5.51 -1.79 1.97
C VAL A 3 4.31 -2.72 1.83
N VAL A 4 3.61 -2.98 2.91
CA VAL A 4 2.45 -3.86 2.93
C VAL A 4 1.19 -3.03 3.10
N VAL A 5 0.20 -3.22 2.25
CA VAL A 5 -1.14 -2.67 2.40
C VAL A 5 -2.04 -3.79 2.94
N ALA A 6 -2.38 -3.74 4.20
CA ALA A 6 -3.10 -4.81 4.88
C ALA A 6 -4.23 -4.29 5.78
N ASN A 7 -5.35 -4.97 5.74
CA ASN A 7 -6.45 -4.87 6.68
C ASN A 7 -7.29 -6.14 6.56
N SER A 8 -7.75 -6.69 7.67
CA SER A 8 -8.61 -7.88 7.72
C SER A 8 -10.00 -7.69 7.09
N LYS A 9 -10.40 -6.43 6.85
CA LYS A 9 -11.69 -6.11 6.23
C LYS A 9 -11.61 -6.03 4.71
N GLY A 10 -12.60 -6.62 4.04
CA GLY A 10 -12.81 -6.49 2.61
C GLY A 10 -13.34 -5.09 2.23
N GLY A 11 -13.07 -4.66 0.99
CA GLY A 11 -13.65 -3.45 0.43
C GLY A 11 -13.23 -2.13 1.09
N VAL A 12 -12.07 -2.08 1.76
CA VAL A 12 -11.53 -0.85 2.39
C VAL A 12 -10.55 -0.09 1.47
N GLY A 13 -10.36 -0.54 0.23
CA GLY A 13 -9.50 0.12 -0.75
C GLY A 13 -8.03 -0.35 -0.74
N LYS A 14 -7.71 -1.55 -0.21
CA LYS A 14 -6.34 -2.09 -0.20
C LYS A 14 -5.71 -2.13 -1.58
N SER A 15 -6.32 -2.86 -2.50
CA SER A 15 -5.80 -3.02 -3.88
C SER A 15 -5.75 -1.70 -4.63
N THR A 16 -6.74 -0.81 -4.42
CA THR A 16 -6.74 0.55 -4.97
C THR A 16 -5.49 1.31 -4.51
N LEU A 17 -5.21 1.28 -3.21
CA LEU A 17 -4.06 1.97 -2.64
C LEU A 17 -2.74 1.34 -3.10
N ALA A 18 -2.65 0.01 -3.12
CA ALA A 18 -1.45 -0.72 -3.52
C ALA A 18 -1.08 -0.47 -5.00
N VAL A 19 -2.05 -0.54 -5.90
CA VAL A 19 -1.85 -0.30 -7.35
C VAL A 19 -1.39 1.14 -7.60
N HIS A 20 -2.09 2.12 -7.03
CA HIS A 20 -1.72 3.51 -7.20
C HIS A 20 -0.36 3.83 -6.58
N LEU A 21 -0.03 3.26 -5.41
CA LEU A 21 1.27 3.45 -4.77
C LEU A 21 2.41 2.87 -5.61
N ALA A 22 2.25 1.64 -6.11
CA ALA A 22 3.26 1.00 -6.95
C ALA A 22 3.52 1.80 -8.24
N ALA A 23 2.45 2.24 -8.91
CA ALA A 23 2.55 3.05 -10.10
C ALA A 23 3.18 4.42 -9.83
N TRP A 24 2.78 5.08 -8.75
CA TRP A 24 3.32 6.39 -8.38
C TRP A 24 4.81 6.33 -8.04
N LEU A 25 5.25 5.36 -7.22
CA LEU A 25 6.67 5.16 -6.91
C LEU A 25 7.49 4.90 -8.19
N PHE A 26 6.95 4.13 -9.12
CA PHE A 26 7.59 3.89 -10.41
C PHE A 26 7.71 5.19 -11.24
N GLU A 27 6.67 6.00 -11.28
CA GLU A 27 6.68 7.30 -11.98
C GLU A 27 7.62 8.33 -11.30
N GLN A 28 7.92 8.16 -10.00
CA GLN A 28 8.98 8.91 -9.31
C GLN A 28 10.40 8.40 -9.63
N GLY A 29 10.54 7.38 -10.49
CA GLY A 29 11.84 6.87 -10.95
C GLY A 29 12.44 5.74 -10.11
N HIS A 30 11.67 5.15 -9.21
CA HIS A 30 12.08 3.99 -8.43
C HIS A 30 11.86 2.67 -9.17
N SER A 31 12.70 1.68 -8.86
CA SER A 31 12.43 0.29 -9.24
C SER A 31 11.38 -0.31 -8.28
N VAL A 32 10.30 -0.87 -8.84
CA VAL A 32 9.13 -1.30 -8.05
C VAL A 32 8.65 -2.67 -8.51
N ILE A 33 8.25 -3.49 -7.54
CA ILE A 33 7.47 -4.72 -7.76
C ILE A 33 6.16 -4.60 -6.98
N LEU A 34 5.04 -4.94 -7.62
CA LEU A 34 3.79 -5.20 -6.92
C LEU A 34 3.69 -6.70 -6.62
N ALA A 35 3.59 -7.06 -5.35
CA ALA A 35 3.32 -8.42 -4.89
C ALA A 35 1.83 -8.54 -4.53
N ASP A 36 1.08 -9.26 -5.36
CA ASP A 36 -0.34 -9.54 -5.14
C ASP A 36 -0.47 -10.80 -4.29
N CYS A 37 -0.93 -10.64 -3.06
CA CYS A 37 -1.09 -11.72 -2.08
C CYS A 37 -2.58 -12.01 -1.78
N ASP A 38 -3.51 -11.44 -2.56
CA ASP A 38 -4.93 -11.74 -2.48
C ASP A 38 -5.32 -12.83 -3.49
N LYS A 39 -6.12 -13.80 -3.06
CA LYS A 39 -6.64 -14.87 -3.93
C LYS A 39 -7.48 -14.34 -5.09
N GLN A 40 -8.07 -13.15 -4.95
CA GLN A 40 -8.84 -12.48 -6.00
C GLN A 40 -7.96 -11.90 -7.13
N ARG A 41 -6.65 -11.72 -6.91
CA ARG A 41 -5.65 -11.29 -7.91
C ARG A 41 -5.95 -9.94 -8.57
N SER A 42 -6.76 -9.12 -7.95
CA SER A 42 -7.28 -7.88 -8.54
C SER A 42 -6.19 -6.84 -8.81
N SER A 43 -5.21 -6.72 -7.93
CA SER A 43 -4.17 -5.69 -8.04
C SER A 43 -3.14 -6.03 -9.14
N SER A 44 -2.76 -7.30 -9.27
CA SER A 44 -1.78 -7.71 -10.29
C SER A 44 -2.33 -7.62 -11.70
N GLU A 45 -3.60 -7.96 -11.90
CA GLU A 45 -4.27 -7.86 -13.20
C GLU A 45 -4.43 -6.39 -13.60
N TRP A 46 -4.99 -5.58 -12.71
CA TRP A 46 -5.16 -4.15 -12.96
C TRP A 46 -3.83 -3.45 -13.26
N LEU A 47 -2.79 -3.65 -12.45
CA LEU A 47 -1.51 -2.93 -12.65
C LEU A 47 -0.81 -3.33 -13.94
N LYS A 48 -0.91 -4.60 -14.38
CA LYS A 48 -0.36 -5.03 -15.65
C LYS A 48 -0.91 -4.25 -16.85
N GLU A 49 -2.17 -3.88 -16.81
CA GLU A 49 -2.81 -3.09 -17.85
C GLU A 49 -2.56 -1.59 -17.68
N ALA A 50 -2.72 -1.07 -16.45
CA ALA A 50 -2.59 0.37 -16.16
C ALA A 50 -1.15 0.89 -16.24
N GLN A 51 -0.16 0.05 -15.86
CA GLN A 51 1.27 0.39 -15.87
C GLN A 51 2.14 -0.84 -16.17
N PRO A 52 2.21 -1.29 -17.44
CA PRO A 52 2.89 -2.55 -17.84
C PRO A 52 4.38 -2.61 -17.50
N LYS A 53 5.02 -1.48 -17.24
CA LYS A 53 6.44 -1.40 -16.90
C LYS A 53 6.74 -1.79 -15.45
N VAL A 54 5.75 -1.83 -14.59
CA VAL A 54 5.90 -2.31 -13.21
C VAL A 54 5.75 -3.83 -13.19
N ARG A 55 6.79 -4.51 -12.70
CA ARG A 55 6.76 -5.96 -12.53
C ARG A 55 5.73 -6.34 -11.47
N THR A 56 4.91 -7.35 -11.76
CA THR A 56 3.96 -7.93 -10.80
C THR A 56 4.34 -9.37 -10.50
N VAL A 57 4.19 -9.79 -9.26
CA VAL A 57 4.36 -11.17 -8.80
C VAL A 57 3.13 -11.58 -7.99
N ARG A 58 2.85 -12.86 -7.93
CA ARG A 58 1.77 -13.44 -7.11
C ARG A 58 2.38 -14.35 -6.07
N LEU A 59 2.00 -14.16 -4.81
CA LEU A 59 2.45 -14.97 -3.68
C LEU A 59 1.18 -15.50 -2.97
N SER A 60 0.94 -16.79 -3.10
CA SER A 60 -0.35 -17.40 -2.76
C SER A 60 -0.40 -18.02 -1.37
N SER A 61 0.75 -18.23 -0.73
CA SER A 61 0.84 -18.86 0.58
C SER A 61 1.71 -18.09 1.56
N PRO A 62 1.50 -18.25 2.87
CA PRO A 62 2.37 -17.68 3.90
C PRO A 62 3.84 -18.05 3.71
N ASP A 63 4.14 -19.30 3.32
CA ASP A 63 5.51 -19.77 3.10
C ASP A 63 6.17 -19.06 1.91
N GLU A 64 5.46 -18.90 0.80
CA GLU A 64 5.96 -18.13 -0.34
C GLU A 64 6.27 -16.67 0.07
N ILE A 65 5.39 -16.04 0.83
CA ILE A 65 5.57 -14.66 1.31
C ILE A 65 6.81 -14.57 2.19
N VAL A 66 6.93 -15.44 3.18
CA VAL A 66 8.06 -15.44 4.13
C VAL A 66 9.40 -15.63 3.41
N ASN A 67 9.44 -16.48 2.40
CA ASN A 67 10.66 -16.83 1.70
C ASN A 67 10.99 -15.88 0.53
N GLN A 68 10.00 -15.50 -0.28
CA GLN A 68 10.25 -14.75 -1.52
C GLN A 68 10.23 -13.23 -1.32
N LEU A 69 9.35 -12.71 -0.46
CA LEU A 69 9.20 -11.26 -0.29
C LEU A 69 10.52 -10.55 0.10
N PRO A 70 11.35 -11.10 1.02
CA PRO A 70 12.66 -10.52 1.32
C PRO A 70 13.65 -10.56 0.15
N LEU A 71 13.57 -11.59 -0.72
CA LEU A 71 14.42 -11.69 -1.90
C LEU A 71 14.04 -10.61 -2.91
N LEU A 72 12.75 -10.44 -3.20
CA LEU A 72 12.24 -9.37 -4.05
C LEU A 72 12.64 -7.99 -3.52
N GLY A 73 12.62 -7.80 -2.21
CA GLY A 73 13.04 -6.55 -1.56
C GLY A 73 14.52 -6.20 -1.73
N LYS A 74 15.37 -7.18 -2.11
CA LYS A 74 16.79 -6.94 -2.44
C LYS A 74 17.00 -6.60 -3.92
N GLU A 75 16.04 -6.94 -4.79
CA GLU A 75 16.12 -6.70 -6.23
C GLU A 75 15.75 -5.26 -6.61
N VAL A 76 14.85 -4.64 -5.85
CA VAL A 76 14.25 -3.32 -6.18
C VAL A 76 14.26 -2.36 -5.00
N ASP A 77 14.00 -1.08 -5.28
CA ASP A 77 13.89 -0.05 -4.24
C ASP A 77 12.65 -0.27 -3.37
N PHE A 78 11.52 -0.66 -3.98
CA PHE A 78 10.25 -0.90 -3.30
C PHE A 78 9.57 -2.18 -3.76
N VAL A 79 9.09 -2.96 -2.80
CA VAL A 79 8.07 -3.98 -3.02
C VAL A 79 6.79 -3.49 -2.35
N VAL A 80 5.73 -3.33 -3.12
CA VAL A 80 4.39 -3.01 -2.60
C VAL A 80 3.59 -4.30 -2.58
N ALA A 81 3.21 -4.77 -1.40
CA ALA A 81 2.44 -5.99 -1.25
C ALA A 81 0.98 -5.67 -0.92
N ASP A 82 0.07 -6.16 -1.75
CA ASP A 82 -1.37 -6.09 -1.56
C ASP A 82 -1.84 -7.31 -0.76
N GLY A 83 -2.30 -7.10 0.46
CA GLY A 83 -2.72 -8.15 1.37
C GLY A 83 -4.19 -8.54 1.20
N PRO A 84 -4.56 -9.78 1.59
CA PRO A 84 -5.93 -10.28 1.53
C PRO A 84 -6.85 -9.56 2.52
N GLY A 85 -8.18 -9.67 2.27
CA GLY A 85 -9.19 -9.06 3.13
C GLY A 85 -9.59 -9.89 4.35
N SER A 86 -9.28 -11.20 4.40
CA SER A 86 -9.82 -12.09 5.44
C SER A 86 -8.86 -13.19 5.90
N ASP A 87 -7.71 -13.34 5.25
CA ASP A 87 -6.73 -14.38 5.58
C ASP A 87 -5.77 -13.88 6.65
N SER A 88 -5.90 -14.40 7.88
CA SER A 88 -5.08 -13.99 9.03
C SER A 88 -3.63 -14.49 8.93
N GLU A 89 -3.39 -15.68 8.35
CA GLU A 89 -2.05 -16.25 8.24
C GLU A 89 -1.22 -15.53 7.19
N THR A 90 -1.80 -15.30 6.01
CA THR A 90 -1.18 -14.50 4.95
C THR A 90 -0.88 -13.07 5.42
N SER A 91 -1.82 -12.45 6.14
CA SER A 91 -1.63 -11.10 6.72
C SER A 91 -0.50 -11.08 7.75
N ARG A 92 -0.39 -12.07 8.62
CA ARG A 92 0.72 -12.20 9.57
C ARG A 92 2.07 -12.38 8.86
N ALA A 93 2.14 -13.25 7.85
CA ALA A 93 3.33 -13.47 7.06
C ALA A 93 3.83 -12.17 6.39
N LEU A 94 2.90 -11.39 5.83
CA LEU A 94 3.19 -10.08 5.23
C LEU A 94 3.75 -9.10 6.26
N LEU A 95 3.07 -8.94 7.41
CA LEU A 95 3.49 -8.01 8.46
C LEU A 95 4.84 -8.39 9.06
N LEU A 96 5.17 -9.68 9.18
CA LEU A 96 6.48 -10.17 9.60
C LEU A 96 7.60 -9.84 8.60
N ARG A 97 7.29 -9.47 7.38
CA ARG A 97 8.27 -9.10 6.34
C ARG A 97 8.22 -7.61 5.95
N ALA A 98 7.20 -6.89 6.37
CA ALA A 98 7.03 -5.47 6.09
C ALA A 98 8.08 -4.60 6.78
N ASP A 99 8.49 -3.51 6.11
CA ASP A 99 9.19 -2.38 6.72
C ASP A 99 8.19 -1.28 7.09
N LEU A 100 7.13 -1.14 6.29
CA LEU A 100 6.01 -0.24 6.51
C LEU A 100 4.70 -0.98 6.27
N ALA A 101 3.75 -0.88 7.20
CA ALA A 101 2.37 -1.34 7.06
C ALA A 101 1.45 -0.14 6.88
N ILE A 102 0.74 -0.08 5.77
CA ILE A 102 -0.32 0.90 5.51
C ILE A 102 -1.65 0.19 5.75
N VAL A 103 -2.46 0.73 6.65
CA VAL A 103 -3.72 0.12 7.09
C VAL A 103 -4.89 1.00 6.65
N PRO A 104 -5.43 0.81 5.43
CA PRO A 104 -6.61 1.54 5.00
C PRO A 104 -7.82 1.12 5.83
N CYS A 105 -8.56 2.09 6.33
CA CYS A 105 -9.74 1.89 7.16
C CYS A 105 -10.87 2.80 6.69
N LYS A 106 -12.07 2.25 6.51
CA LYS A 106 -13.24 3.09 6.21
C LYS A 106 -13.50 4.08 7.33
N ALA A 107 -13.92 5.28 6.93
CA ALA A 107 -14.26 6.34 7.84
C ALA A 107 -15.59 6.05 8.55
N SER A 108 -15.62 5.06 9.45
CA SER A 108 -16.75 4.78 10.35
C SER A 108 -16.25 4.32 11.72
N MET A 109 -16.96 4.65 12.79
CA MET A 109 -16.60 4.25 14.16
C MET A 109 -16.57 2.72 14.34
N LEU A 110 -17.43 1.99 13.63
CA LEU A 110 -17.45 0.52 13.66
C LEU A 110 -16.17 -0.05 13.04
N GLU A 111 -15.70 0.53 11.95
CA GLU A 111 -14.47 0.10 11.28
C GLU A 111 -13.22 0.44 12.09
N VAL A 112 -13.19 1.62 12.73
CA VAL A 112 -12.10 2.00 13.63
C VAL A 112 -12.02 1.04 14.83
N ARG A 113 -13.14 0.67 15.42
CA ARG A 113 -13.18 -0.35 16.48
C ARG A 113 -12.70 -1.73 16.01
N ALA A 114 -13.03 -2.11 14.77
CA ALA A 114 -12.57 -3.36 14.17
C ALA A 114 -11.05 -3.38 13.90
N LEU A 115 -10.41 -2.23 13.85
CA LEU A 115 -8.94 -2.14 13.72
C LEU A 115 -8.18 -2.66 14.94
N ALA A 116 -8.79 -2.77 16.11
CA ALA A 116 -8.13 -3.28 17.31
C ALA A 116 -7.47 -4.64 17.06
N GLN A 117 -8.17 -5.54 16.35
CA GLN A 117 -7.64 -6.86 15.99
C GLN A 117 -6.46 -6.78 14.99
N ALA A 118 -6.55 -5.90 13.98
CA ALA A 118 -5.45 -5.68 13.04
C ALA A 118 -4.24 -5.05 13.73
N THR A 119 -4.47 -4.16 14.68
CA THR A 119 -3.43 -3.53 15.50
C THR A 119 -2.68 -4.54 16.35
N GLU A 120 -3.37 -5.51 16.93
CA GLU A 120 -2.75 -6.58 17.72
C GLU A 120 -1.75 -7.40 16.88
N VAL A 121 -2.11 -7.78 15.66
CA VAL A 121 -1.20 -8.52 14.76
C VAL A 121 0.01 -7.66 14.37
N ILE A 122 -0.17 -6.36 14.17
CA ILE A 122 0.94 -5.44 13.92
C ILE A 122 1.87 -5.35 15.13
N ARG A 123 1.33 -5.22 16.34
CA ARG A 123 2.12 -5.18 17.58
C ARG A 123 2.91 -6.47 17.78
N GLN A 124 2.31 -7.64 17.58
CA GLN A 124 3.00 -8.92 17.62
C GLN A 124 4.21 -8.96 16.66
N ALA A 125 4.03 -8.46 15.43
CA ALA A 125 5.13 -8.36 14.48
C ALA A 125 6.21 -7.37 14.94
N GLN A 126 5.82 -6.23 15.52
CA GLN A 126 6.74 -5.22 16.07
C GLN A 126 7.54 -5.77 17.27
N ASP A 127 6.91 -6.51 18.16
CA ASP A 127 7.59 -7.16 19.29
C ASP A 127 8.67 -8.13 18.82
N ILE A 128 8.35 -8.99 17.84
CA ILE A 128 9.29 -9.95 17.24
C ILE A 128 10.44 -9.22 16.52
N ARG A 129 10.14 -8.10 15.84
CA ARG A 129 11.09 -7.40 14.96
C ARG A 129 11.60 -6.07 15.55
N LYS A 130 11.52 -5.88 16.87
CA LYS A 130 12.07 -4.72 17.59
C LYS A 130 11.54 -3.38 17.02
N GLY A 131 10.21 -3.24 16.92
CA GLY A 131 9.52 -2.04 16.47
C GLY A 131 9.31 -1.92 14.96
N VAL A 132 9.52 -3.00 14.20
CA VAL A 132 9.22 -3.07 12.75
C VAL A 132 8.09 -4.08 12.53
N PRO A 133 7.13 -3.80 11.64
CA PRO A 133 7.01 -2.67 10.72
C PRO A 133 6.62 -1.35 11.41
N LYS A 134 7.03 -0.23 10.85
CA LYS A 134 6.31 1.01 11.10
C LYS A 134 4.91 0.87 10.53
N ALA A 135 3.90 1.38 11.22
CA ALA A 135 2.53 1.24 10.77
C ALA A 135 1.82 2.59 10.75
N LEU A 136 0.91 2.77 9.79
CA LEU A 136 0.14 3.99 9.65
C LEU A 136 -1.29 3.66 9.20
N ILE A 137 -2.28 4.19 9.91
CA ILE A 137 -3.68 4.10 9.52
C ILE A 137 -3.97 5.17 8.47
N VAL A 138 -4.62 4.79 7.36
CA VAL A 138 -5.10 5.70 6.33
C VAL A 138 -6.62 5.63 6.28
N LEU A 139 -7.29 6.73 6.60
CA LEU A 139 -8.74 6.79 6.46
C LEU A 139 -9.12 6.76 4.97
N SER A 140 -9.99 5.85 4.61
CA SER A 140 -10.48 5.66 3.25
C SER A 140 -11.99 5.85 3.15
N MET A 141 -12.49 6.13 1.95
CA MET A 141 -13.90 6.33 1.68
C MET A 141 -14.54 7.40 2.58
N VAL A 142 -13.78 8.45 2.88
CA VAL A 142 -14.27 9.58 3.69
C VAL A 142 -15.29 10.38 2.89
N GLY A 143 -16.46 10.62 3.46
CA GLY A 143 -17.47 11.51 2.86
C GLY A 143 -16.99 12.97 2.83
N LYS A 144 -17.32 13.72 1.78
CA LYS A 144 -16.87 15.12 1.60
C LYS A 144 -17.21 16.05 2.79
N ASN A 145 -18.28 15.78 3.54
CA ASN A 145 -18.79 16.62 4.64
C ASN A 145 -18.72 15.91 6.00
N TYR A 146 -17.77 15.00 6.19
CA TYR A 146 -17.73 14.17 7.40
C TYR A 146 -17.12 14.93 8.58
N LEU A 147 -17.95 15.47 9.46
CA LEU A 147 -17.55 16.10 10.74
C LEU A 147 -16.86 15.10 11.69
N LEU A 148 -17.18 13.82 11.58
CA LEU A 148 -16.64 12.72 12.37
C LEU A 148 -15.15 12.40 12.11
N THR A 149 -14.50 13.04 11.14
CA THR A 149 -13.08 12.76 10.83
C THR A 149 -12.16 13.03 12.02
N LYS A 150 -12.49 14.02 12.86
CA LYS A 150 -11.72 14.34 14.07
C LYS A 150 -11.91 13.29 15.14
N ASP A 151 -13.15 12.86 15.38
CA ASP A 151 -13.47 11.84 16.39
C ASP A 151 -12.89 10.48 16.01
N MET A 152 -12.90 10.18 14.71
CA MET A 152 -12.28 8.97 14.18
C MET A 152 -10.77 8.98 14.27
N LYS A 153 -10.13 10.13 14.00
CA LYS A 153 -8.69 10.28 14.22
C LYS A 153 -8.34 10.12 15.70
N ASN A 154 -9.18 10.62 16.61
CA ASN A 154 -8.99 10.43 18.03
C ASN A 154 -9.16 8.97 18.43
N ALA A 155 -10.25 8.31 18.01
CA ALA A 155 -10.48 6.89 18.27
C ALA A 155 -9.38 5.98 17.67
N ALA A 156 -8.83 6.33 16.53
CA ALA A 156 -7.71 5.62 15.93
C ALA A 156 -6.39 5.85 16.70
N ARG A 157 -6.20 7.01 17.32
CA ARG A 157 -5.08 7.28 18.23
C ARG A 157 -5.12 6.41 19.49
N ASP A 158 -6.32 6.09 19.99
CA ASP A 158 -6.50 5.18 21.13
C ASP A 158 -5.99 3.77 20.82
N LEU A 159 -5.81 3.43 19.55
CA LEU A 159 -5.16 2.19 19.10
C LEU A 159 -3.63 2.27 19.11
N GLU A 160 -3.05 3.39 19.56
CA GLU A 160 -1.59 3.64 19.61
C GLU A 160 -0.87 3.48 18.26
N LEU A 161 -1.59 3.57 17.17
CA LEU A 161 -1.02 3.65 15.82
C LEU A 161 -1.20 5.05 15.26
N PRO A 162 -0.18 5.61 14.60
CA PRO A 162 -0.30 6.89 13.94
C PRO A 162 -1.35 6.83 12.82
N VAL A 163 -2.04 7.95 12.64
CA VAL A 163 -3.06 8.13 11.59
C VAL A 163 -2.55 9.19 10.62
N ALA A 164 -2.64 8.90 9.34
CA ALA A 164 -2.29 9.86 8.29
C ALA A 164 -3.19 11.12 8.39
N ASP A 165 -2.60 12.27 8.13
CA ASP A 165 -3.36 13.51 8.00
C ASP A 165 -4.17 13.55 6.72
N SER A 166 -3.63 12.98 5.65
CA SER A 166 -4.31 12.78 4.37
C SER A 166 -5.22 11.56 4.42
N ALA A 167 -6.34 11.63 3.72
CA ALA A 167 -7.31 10.55 3.63
C ALA A 167 -7.77 10.37 2.18
N MET A 168 -8.32 9.21 1.86
CA MET A 168 -8.95 8.94 0.56
C MET A 168 -10.47 9.22 0.67
N THR A 169 -10.97 10.16 -0.10
CA THR A 169 -12.40 10.48 -0.15
C THR A 169 -13.16 9.40 -0.91
N LEU A 170 -14.42 9.17 -0.53
CA LEU A 170 -15.32 8.31 -1.29
C LEU A 170 -15.63 8.94 -2.65
N ARG A 171 -15.02 8.41 -3.70
CA ARG A 171 -15.17 8.89 -5.09
C ARG A 171 -15.41 7.72 -6.02
N GLN A 172 -16.40 7.88 -6.90
CA GLN A 172 -16.69 6.88 -7.95
C GLN A 172 -15.48 6.61 -8.84
N ILE A 173 -14.63 7.60 -9.06
CA ILE A 173 -13.45 7.49 -9.93
C ILE A 173 -12.48 6.39 -9.48
N TYR A 174 -12.37 6.11 -8.18
CA TYR A 174 -11.55 5.00 -7.69
C TYR A 174 -12.14 3.62 -8.01
N ALA A 175 -13.47 3.54 -8.10
CA ALA A 175 -14.17 2.32 -8.53
C ALA A 175 -14.14 2.14 -10.06
N ASP A 176 -14.13 3.24 -10.81
CA ASP A 176 -14.09 3.24 -12.28
C ASP A 176 -12.68 2.85 -12.80
N ALA A 177 -11.62 3.22 -12.09
CA ALA A 177 -10.25 3.08 -12.56
C ALA A 177 -9.85 1.63 -12.90
N PRO A 178 -10.15 0.60 -12.08
CA PRO A 178 -9.87 -0.79 -12.43
C PRO A 178 -10.59 -1.25 -13.70
N GLY A 179 -11.89 -0.92 -13.81
CA GLY A 179 -12.71 -1.28 -14.98
C GLY A 179 -12.27 -0.63 -16.28
N GLN A 180 -11.53 0.48 -16.21
CA GLN A 180 -10.93 1.17 -17.36
C GLN A 180 -9.43 0.88 -17.50
N ALA A 181 -8.89 -0.10 -16.78
CA ALA A 181 -7.49 -0.49 -16.83
C ALA A 181 -6.53 0.72 -16.72
N THR A 182 -6.82 1.67 -15.81
CA THR A 182 -6.10 2.95 -15.71
C THR A 182 -5.87 3.39 -14.27
N LEU A 183 -5.22 4.52 -14.10
CA LEU A 183 -4.93 5.16 -12.81
C LEU A 183 -5.69 6.49 -12.72
N VAL A 184 -6.10 6.90 -11.53
CA VAL A 184 -6.95 8.10 -11.37
C VAL A 184 -6.35 9.34 -11.99
N TRP A 185 -5.03 9.52 -11.98
CA TRP A 185 -4.36 10.66 -12.60
C TRP A 185 -4.27 10.60 -14.13
N LYS A 186 -4.58 9.46 -14.73
CA LYS A 186 -4.69 9.29 -16.18
C LYS A 186 -6.12 9.45 -16.71
N MET A 187 -7.11 9.71 -15.81
CA MET A 187 -8.53 9.83 -16.16
C MET A 187 -8.98 11.26 -16.48
N GLY A 188 -8.03 12.12 -16.89
CA GLY A 188 -8.31 13.48 -17.30
C GLY A 188 -8.96 14.36 -16.22
N PRO A 189 -9.86 15.31 -16.59
CA PRO A 189 -10.48 16.24 -15.64
C PRO A 189 -11.25 15.54 -14.50
N ARG A 190 -11.87 14.38 -14.78
CA ARG A 190 -12.63 13.60 -13.78
C ARG A 190 -11.74 13.07 -12.66
N GLY A 191 -10.48 12.73 -12.97
CA GLY A 191 -9.52 12.17 -12.03
C GLY A 191 -8.73 13.22 -11.22
N LYS A 192 -8.82 14.49 -11.58
CA LYS A 192 -7.96 15.56 -11.03
C LYS A 192 -7.98 15.65 -9.50
N GLU A 193 -9.14 15.66 -8.88
CA GLU A 193 -9.25 15.75 -7.42
C GLU A 193 -8.72 14.51 -6.72
N ALA A 194 -9.01 13.33 -7.26
CA ALA A 194 -8.49 12.05 -6.72
C ALA A 194 -6.96 11.96 -6.89
N ALA A 195 -6.42 12.47 -7.99
CA ALA A 195 -4.98 12.52 -8.23
C ALA A 195 -4.25 13.40 -7.20
N ILE A 196 -4.78 14.60 -6.93
CA ILE A 196 -4.22 15.52 -5.92
C ILE A 196 -4.27 14.88 -4.53
N GLU A 197 -5.39 14.26 -4.19
CA GLU A 197 -5.63 13.61 -2.90
C GLU A 197 -4.64 12.46 -2.65
N ILE A 198 -4.52 11.56 -3.61
CA ILE A 198 -3.65 10.39 -3.47
C ILE A 198 -2.17 10.75 -3.53
N GLU A 199 -1.80 11.74 -4.33
CA GLU A 199 -0.43 12.27 -4.37
C GLU A 199 -0.03 12.90 -3.04
N LYS A 200 -0.93 13.69 -2.42
CA LYS A 200 -0.71 14.25 -1.09
C LYS A 200 -0.48 13.16 -0.06
N LEU A 201 -1.30 12.11 -0.07
CA LEU A 201 -1.15 10.95 0.81
C LEU A 201 0.21 10.28 0.62
N PHE A 202 0.63 10.02 -0.62
CA PHE A 202 1.89 9.35 -0.87
C PHE A 202 3.11 10.21 -0.49
N LYS A 203 3.05 11.51 -0.67
CA LYS A 203 4.08 12.44 -0.17
C LYS A 203 4.19 12.44 1.35
N GLU A 204 3.08 12.31 2.06
CA GLU A 204 3.05 12.16 3.51
C GLU A 204 3.67 10.82 3.96
N LEU A 205 3.34 9.72 3.28
CA LEU A 205 3.85 8.39 3.58
C LEU A 205 5.37 8.25 3.32
N PHE A 206 5.90 9.00 2.37
CA PHE A 206 7.30 8.93 1.92
C PHE A 206 8.00 10.28 1.95
N PRO A 207 8.08 10.98 3.10
CA PRO A 207 8.75 12.27 3.19
C PRO A 207 10.23 12.13 2.86
N GLY A 208 10.73 12.95 1.91
CA GLY A 208 12.16 13.01 1.55
C GLY A 208 12.68 11.90 0.63
N LYS A 209 11.84 10.94 0.21
CA LYS A 209 12.25 9.91 -0.78
C LYS A 209 11.95 10.32 -2.24
N LEU A 210 11.46 11.53 -2.46
CA LEU A 210 10.99 12.03 -3.75
C LEU A 210 12.12 12.56 -4.66
N ASN A 211 13.37 12.63 -4.18
CA ASN A 211 14.51 13.06 -4.99
C ASN A 211 15.17 11.87 -5.70
N GLY A 212 14.45 11.27 -6.63
CA GLY A 212 14.91 10.18 -7.51
C GLY A 212 15.96 10.57 -8.55
N THR A 213 16.86 11.52 -8.23
CA THR A 213 17.87 12.01 -9.17
C THR A 213 19.30 11.64 -8.81
N LYS A 214 19.57 10.50 -8.18
CA LYS A 214 20.98 10.07 -7.97
C LYS A 214 21.21 8.57 -7.77
N ASN A 215 20.63 7.67 -8.55
CA ASN A 215 21.14 6.29 -8.52
C ASN A 215 21.22 5.60 -9.90
N ARG A 216 21.50 6.38 -10.96
CA ARG A 216 21.91 5.82 -12.28
C ARG A 216 23.30 5.13 -12.25
N ARG A 217 24.02 5.12 -11.14
CA ARG A 217 25.37 4.52 -11.05
C ARG A 217 25.39 3.04 -10.67
N LYS A 218 24.35 2.46 -10.07
CA LYS A 218 24.33 1.02 -9.73
C LYS A 218 23.93 0.10 -10.88
N ALA A 219 23.21 0.61 -11.88
CA ALA A 219 22.80 -0.20 -13.05
C ALA A 219 23.96 -0.51 -14.03
N LYS A 220 25.11 0.16 -13.94
CA LYS A 220 26.29 -0.10 -14.80
C LYS A 220 27.21 -1.19 -14.28
N THR A 221 27.10 -1.60 -13.01
CA THR A 221 28.01 -2.59 -12.41
C THR A 221 27.59 -4.03 -12.67
N ILE A 222 26.33 -4.29 -13.05
CA ILE A 222 25.82 -5.64 -13.29
C ILE A 222 26.16 -6.15 -14.72
N ARG A 223 26.59 -5.28 -15.64
CA ARG A 223 26.98 -5.67 -17.00
C ARG A 223 28.43 -6.21 -17.14
N ARG A 224 29.21 -6.22 -16.07
CA ARG A 224 30.65 -6.58 -16.14
C ARG A 224 30.99 -8.02 -15.73
N TRP A 225 29.99 -8.88 -15.54
CA TRP A 225 30.18 -10.29 -15.16
C TRP A 225 29.54 -11.28 -16.15
N ARG A 226 29.46 -10.89 -17.44
CA ARG A 226 29.12 -11.79 -18.54
C ARG A 226 30.10 -11.55 -19.69
N GLU A 227 31.33 -11.91 -19.49
CA GLU A 227 32.33 -12.31 -20.47
C GLU A 227 33.24 -13.32 -19.81
#